data_2ffa02ec253c632ad9cf5afe81f18915
#
_entry.id   2ffa02ec253c632ad9cf5afe81f18915
#
_cell.length_a   1.000
_cell.length_b   1.000
_cell.length_c   1.000
_cell.angle_alpha   90.00
_cell.angle_beta   90.00
_cell.angle_gamma   90.00
#
_symmetry.space_group_name_H-M   'P 1'
#
loop_
_entity.id
_entity.type
_entity.pdbx_description
1 polymer ?
#
loop_
_entity_poly.entity_id
_entity_poly.type
_entity_poly.pdbx_seq_one_letter_code
_entity_poly.pdbx_strand_id
1 'polypeptide(L)'
;EGFTELESKYEVTFPEGRDFTYEEVFEMIPEYDVLCSMFDFPVNKELIDHASKLRLIANYAVGYNNIDVAYALEKGLTVANTPDPVTAPTANIALGLMLDTARRITECDRKLRTLGKDMKVGVLENLGMPVTGQTLGIIGMGRIGKALAKRANALGMDVIYHNRRQLCIEDETKLNVTYVSKEELLAKADFVSLNAPYTPDTYHILGEEEFKQMKPSAILINTARGPLVDEHALVKALREGT
;
A
#
# COMPACT_ATOMS: atom_id res chain seq x y z
N GLU A 1 -0.21 15.29 21.22
CA GLU A 1 -1.26 14.62 22.02
C GLU A 1 -1.01 13.10 22.19
N GLY A 2 -0.55 12.37 21.17
CA GLY A 2 -0.38 10.91 21.24
C GLY A 2 0.71 10.40 22.20
N PHE A 3 1.63 11.24 22.60
CA PHE A 3 2.76 10.86 23.46
C PHE A 3 2.66 11.35 24.90
N THR A 4 1.62 12.13 25.24
CA THR A 4 1.46 12.73 26.59
C THR A 4 1.49 11.70 27.73
N GLU A 5 0.94 10.50 27.50
CA GLU A 5 0.99 9.43 28.48
C GLU A 5 2.40 8.85 28.64
N LEU A 6 3.16 8.76 27.52
CA LEU A 6 4.55 8.28 27.55
C LEU A 6 5.45 9.30 28.27
N GLU A 7 5.30 10.59 27.98
CA GLU A 7 6.07 11.67 28.62
C GLU A 7 5.84 11.72 30.14
N SER A 8 4.67 11.30 30.62
CA SER A 8 4.39 11.23 32.05
C SER A 8 5.12 10.10 32.79
N LYS A 9 5.64 9.10 32.05
CA LYS A 9 6.23 7.87 32.60
C LYS A 9 7.69 7.67 32.22
N TYR A 10 8.12 8.28 31.12
CA TYR A 10 9.43 8.07 30.50
C TYR A 10 10.03 9.38 30.06
N GLU A 11 11.34 9.41 29.95
CA GLU A 11 12.05 10.49 29.26
C GLU A 11 11.90 10.28 27.75
N VAL A 12 11.28 11.24 27.08
CA VAL A 12 10.99 11.17 25.66
C VAL A 12 11.62 12.35 24.94
N THR A 13 12.43 12.06 23.91
CA THR A 13 13.08 13.07 23.08
C THR A 13 12.40 13.15 21.73
N PHE A 14 11.95 14.34 21.36
CA PHE A 14 11.32 14.63 20.07
C PHE A 14 12.15 15.62 19.27
N PRO A 15 12.11 15.52 17.93
CA PRO A 15 12.66 16.56 17.08
C PRO A 15 11.80 17.83 17.15
N GLU A 16 12.43 19.00 17.19
CA GLU A 16 11.76 20.29 17.18
C GLU A 16 11.78 20.90 15.77
N GLY A 17 10.61 21.03 15.14
CA GLY A 17 10.42 21.71 13.86
C GLY A 17 10.91 20.97 12.60
N ARG A 18 11.66 19.91 12.72
CA ARG A 18 12.08 19.00 11.64
C ARG A 18 12.34 17.60 12.18
N ASP A 19 12.41 16.61 11.31
CA ASP A 19 12.81 15.26 11.71
C ASP A 19 14.30 15.22 12.10
N PHE A 20 14.68 14.25 12.95
CA PHE A 20 16.08 13.94 13.22
C PHE A 20 16.75 13.38 11.97
N THR A 21 18.00 13.77 11.74
CA THR A 21 18.83 13.07 10.73
C THR A 21 19.31 11.73 11.26
N TYR A 22 19.82 10.89 10.35
CA TYR A 22 20.39 9.60 10.75
C TYR A 22 21.56 9.76 11.70
N GLU A 23 22.44 10.74 11.46
CA GLU A 23 23.62 11.04 12.27
C GLU A 23 23.23 11.47 13.69
N GLU A 24 22.21 12.33 13.81
CA GLU A 24 21.71 12.77 15.12
C GLU A 24 21.15 11.60 15.92
N VAL A 25 20.36 10.72 15.28
CA VAL A 25 19.87 9.50 15.94
C VAL A 25 21.01 8.57 16.29
N PHE A 26 21.99 8.39 15.39
CA PHE A 26 23.15 7.53 15.62
C PHE A 26 23.96 7.99 16.83
N GLU A 27 24.18 9.30 17.01
CA GLU A 27 24.88 9.84 18.16
C GLU A 27 24.13 9.65 19.49
N MET A 28 22.79 9.78 19.45
CA MET A 28 21.95 9.71 20.66
C MET A 28 21.60 8.28 21.09
N ILE A 29 21.43 7.36 20.13
CA ILE A 29 20.79 6.06 20.36
C ILE A 29 21.46 5.17 21.44
N PRO A 30 22.77 5.26 21.74
CA PRO A 30 23.38 4.49 22.83
C PRO A 30 22.76 4.73 24.19
N GLU A 31 22.11 5.88 24.40
CA GLU A 31 21.52 6.26 25.69
C GLU A 31 20.04 5.88 25.83
N TYR A 32 19.41 5.33 24.77
CA TYR A 32 17.97 5.06 24.74
C TYR A 32 17.61 3.57 24.77
N ASP A 33 16.57 3.22 25.52
CA ASP A 33 16.02 1.86 25.59
C ASP A 33 15.04 1.58 24.44
N VAL A 34 14.41 2.60 23.87
CA VAL A 34 13.35 2.46 22.85
C VAL A 34 13.62 3.43 21.70
N LEU A 35 13.58 2.93 20.49
CA LEU A 35 13.56 3.74 19.26
C LEU A 35 12.14 3.72 18.66
N CYS A 36 11.49 4.88 18.59
CA CYS A 36 10.31 5.06 17.75
C CYS A 36 10.74 5.43 16.33
N SER A 37 10.66 4.45 15.43
CA SER A 37 10.99 4.62 14.01
C SER A 37 9.73 4.82 13.19
N MET A 38 9.81 5.52 12.06
CA MET A 38 8.71 5.66 11.12
C MET A 38 9.17 5.79 9.68
N PHE A 39 8.30 5.36 8.75
CA PHE A 39 8.47 5.43 7.30
C PHE A 39 9.82 4.86 6.82
N ASP A 40 10.66 5.73 6.25
CA ASP A 40 11.90 5.33 5.56
C ASP A 40 13.16 5.50 6.43
N PHE A 41 13.01 5.84 7.73
CA PHE A 41 14.16 5.97 8.61
C PHE A 41 14.88 4.60 8.73
N PRO A 42 16.14 4.48 8.30
CA PRO A 42 16.81 3.19 8.21
C PRO A 42 17.29 2.71 9.59
N VAL A 43 16.79 1.55 10.00
CA VAL A 43 17.27 0.85 11.20
C VAL A 43 18.09 -0.36 10.74
N ASN A 44 19.31 -0.07 10.30
CA ASN A 44 20.26 -1.03 9.74
C ASN A 44 21.13 -1.67 10.84
N LYS A 45 22.01 -2.61 10.45
CA LYS A 45 22.92 -3.29 11.37
C LYS A 45 23.82 -2.34 12.14
N GLU A 46 24.33 -1.32 11.47
CA GLU A 46 25.25 -0.35 12.06
C GLU A 46 24.60 0.41 13.21
N LEU A 47 23.36 0.90 13.01
CA LEU A 47 22.59 1.57 14.05
C LEU A 47 22.26 0.61 15.21
N ILE A 48 21.87 -0.64 14.91
CA ILE A 48 21.56 -1.66 15.92
C ILE A 48 22.78 -1.98 16.76
N ASP A 49 23.95 -2.15 16.15
CA ASP A 49 25.21 -2.45 16.88
C ASP A 49 25.65 -1.28 17.75
N HIS A 50 25.37 -0.04 17.34
CA HIS A 50 25.72 1.15 18.10
C HIS A 50 24.76 1.40 19.28
N ALA A 51 23.55 0.90 19.21
CA ALA A 51 22.46 1.10 20.18
C ALA A 51 22.58 0.19 21.41
N SER A 52 23.57 0.43 22.27
CA SER A 52 23.98 -0.48 23.37
C SER A 52 22.92 -0.74 24.43
N LYS A 53 21.97 0.19 24.67
CA LYS A 53 20.87 0.08 25.64
C LYS A 53 19.55 -0.31 25.00
N LEU A 54 19.46 -0.32 23.67
CA LEU A 54 18.21 -0.52 22.96
C LEU A 54 17.58 -1.89 23.26
N ARG A 55 16.28 -1.92 23.49
CA ARG A 55 15.51 -3.13 23.80
C ARG A 55 14.29 -3.29 22.88
N LEU A 56 13.75 -2.16 22.37
CA LEU A 56 12.56 -2.12 21.55
C LEU A 56 12.71 -1.15 20.38
N ILE A 57 12.37 -1.62 19.18
CA ILE A 57 12.14 -0.80 18.02
C ILE A 57 10.63 -0.76 17.78
N ALA A 58 10.00 0.38 18.06
CA ALA A 58 8.57 0.62 17.86
C ALA A 58 8.36 1.35 16.53
N ASN A 59 8.00 0.62 15.49
CA ASN A 59 7.80 1.19 14.17
C ASN A 59 6.38 1.74 14.00
N TYR A 60 6.24 3.05 13.87
CA TYR A 60 4.97 3.74 13.63
C TYR A 60 4.57 3.64 12.15
N ALA A 61 4.49 2.42 11.63
CA ALA A 61 4.07 2.08 10.29
C ALA A 61 3.59 0.63 10.22
N VAL A 62 2.91 0.26 9.13
CA VAL A 62 2.56 -1.14 8.82
C VAL A 62 3.75 -1.88 8.24
N GLY A 63 4.39 -1.29 7.23
CA GLY A 63 5.59 -1.83 6.62
C GLY A 63 6.80 -1.59 7.52
N TYR A 64 7.74 -2.50 7.50
CA TYR A 64 8.98 -2.46 8.28
C TYR A 64 10.21 -2.76 7.42
N ASN A 65 10.13 -2.43 6.14
CA ASN A 65 11.23 -2.60 5.18
C ASN A 65 12.48 -1.77 5.51
N ASN A 66 12.28 -0.72 6.31
CA ASN A 66 13.34 0.16 6.83
C ASN A 66 14.13 -0.47 7.99
N ILE A 67 13.72 -1.61 8.53
CA ILE A 67 14.30 -2.26 9.69
C ILE A 67 14.91 -3.60 9.29
N ASP A 68 16.17 -3.86 9.63
CA ASP A 68 16.76 -5.21 9.57
C ASP A 68 16.22 -6.05 10.72
N VAL A 69 14.97 -6.54 10.54
CA VAL A 69 14.27 -7.29 11.59
C VAL A 69 15.00 -8.57 11.97
N ALA A 70 15.59 -9.28 11.00
CA ALA A 70 16.32 -10.51 11.28
C ALA A 70 17.49 -10.24 12.21
N TYR A 71 18.27 -9.22 11.93
CA TYR A 71 19.41 -8.81 12.74
C TYR A 71 18.99 -8.27 14.11
N ALA A 72 17.93 -7.47 14.17
CA ALA A 72 17.37 -6.96 15.43
C ALA A 72 16.99 -8.12 16.37
N LEU A 73 16.30 -9.14 15.85
CA LEU A 73 15.93 -10.35 16.63
C LEU A 73 17.16 -11.17 17.05
N GLU A 74 18.18 -11.31 16.21
CA GLU A 74 19.45 -11.95 16.55
C GLU A 74 20.13 -11.25 17.73
N LYS A 75 20.05 -9.92 17.81
CA LYS A 75 20.56 -9.10 18.92
C LYS A 75 19.65 -9.09 20.15
N GLY A 76 18.52 -9.81 20.11
CA GLY A 76 17.57 -9.90 21.22
C GLY A 76 16.64 -8.70 21.36
N LEU A 77 16.55 -7.83 20.34
CA LEU A 77 15.64 -6.70 20.32
C LEU A 77 14.22 -7.15 20.01
N THR A 78 13.24 -6.46 20.59
CA THR A 78 11.84 -6.59 20.18
C THR A 78 11.55 -5.60 19.07
N VAL A 79 10.82 -6.03 18.03
CA VAL A 79 10.33 -5.16 16.96
C VAL A 79 8.81 -5.19 16.94
N ALA A 80 8.18 -4.02 17.05
CA ALA A 80 6.74 -3.85 17.00
C ALA A 80 6.35 -2.92 15.85
N ASN A 81 5.16 -3.12 15.27
CA ASN A 81 4.60 -2.26 14.23
C ASN A 81 3.09 -2.00 14.47
N THR A 82 2.49 -1.12 13.67
CA THR A 82 1.09 -0.68 13.83
C THR A 82 0.21 -1.06 12.63
N PRO A 83 -0.16 -2.35 12.45
CA PRO A 83 -0.88 -2.79 11.26
C PRO A 83 -2.36 -2.40 11.23
N ASP A 84 -3.04 -2.32 12.37
CA ASP A 84 -4.49 -2.18 12.42
C ASP A 84 -5.03 -0.78 12.10
N PRO A 85 -4.46 0.33 12.61
CA PRO A 85 -5.00 1.68 12.42
C PRO A 85 -5.13 2.10 10.95
N VAL A 86 -4.22 1.63 10.07
CA VAL A 86 -4.20 2.04 8.66
C VAL A 86 -4.98 1.11 7.74
N THR A 87 -5.49 -0.03 8.23
CA THR A 87 -6.20 -1.01 7.40
C THR A 87 -7.41 -0.41 6.70
N ALA A 88 -8.31 0.19 7.43
CA ALA A 88 -9.52 0.79 6.86
C ALA A 88 -9.21 2.06 6.03
N PRO A 89 -8.38 3.02 6.50
CA PRO A 89 -8.01 4.19 5.71
C PRO A 89 -7.35 3.83 4.37
N THR A 90 -6.40 2.89 4.34
CA THR A 90 -5.75 2.48 3.09
C THR A 90 -6.73 1.82 2.13
N ALA A 91 -7.61 0.93 2.62
CA ALA A 91 -8.66 0.35 1.77
C ALA A 91 -9.63 1.41 1.24
N ASN A 92 -9.93 2.47 2.01
CA ASN A 92 -10.75 3.58 1.55
C ASN A 92 -10.08 4.38 0.44
N ILE A 93 -8.76 4.66 0.57
CA ILE A 93 -8.00 5.34 -0.48
C ILE A 93 -7.92 4.49 -1.75
N ALA A 94 -7.64 3.18 -1.63
CA ALA A 94 -7.62 2.28 -2.79
C ALA A 94 -8.97 2.30 -3.53
N LEU A 95 -10.08 2.21 -2.79
CA LEU A 95 -11.42 2.34 -3.36
C LEU A 95 -11.66 3.72 -3.98
N GLY A 96 -11.26 4.79 -3.28
CA GLY A 96 -11.40 6.17 -3.77
C GLY A 96 -10.68 6.39 -5.09
N LEU A 97 -9.43 5.94 -5.21
CA LEU A 97 -8.63 6.00 -6.44
C LEU A 97 -9.27 5.20 -7.58
N MET A 98 -9.79 4.00 -7.27
CA MET A 98 -10.50 3.17 -8.21
C MET A 98 -11.74 3.89 -8.77
N LEU A 99 -12.58 4.44 -7.91
CA LEU A 99 -13.78 5.20 -8.30
C LEU A 99 -13.43 6.48 -9.03
N ASP A 100 -12.44 7.23 -8.56
CA ASP A 100 -11.99 8.48 -9.18
C ASP A 100 -11.53 8.24 -10.62
N THR A 101 -10.66 7.24 -10.81
CA THR A 101 -10.13 6.90 -12.13
C THR A 101 -11.24 6.38 -13.06
N ALA A 102 -12.03 5.42 -12.60
CA ALA A 102 -13.12 4.81 -13.38
C ALA A 102 -14.18 5.83 -13.77
N ARG A 103 -14.54 6.74 -12.87
CA ARG A 103 -15.60 7.74 -13.08
C ARG A 103 -15.08 9.09 -13.53
N ARG A 104 -13.74 9.24 -13.69
CA ARG A 104 -13.07 10.47 -14.16
C ARG A 104 -13.37 11.70 -13.30
N ILE A 105 -13.53 11.50 -11.98
CA ILE A 105 -14.03 12.55 -11.06
C ILE A 105 -13.05 13.73 -11.02
N THR A 106 -11.77 13.49 -10.70
CA THR A 106 -10.74 14.54 -10.65
C THR A 106 -10.48 15.16 -12.02
N GLU A 107 -10.55 14.37 -13.10
CA GLU A 107 -10.43 14.89 -14.46
C GLU A 107 -11.56 15.87 -14.79
N CYS A 108 -12.80 15.50 -14.47
CA CYS A 108 -13.98 16.35 -14.70
C CYS A 108 -13.95 17.61 -13.82
N ASP A 109 -13.55 17.49 -12.54
CA ASP A 109 -13.36 18.64 -11.65
C ASP A 109 -12.33 19.62 -12.22
N ARG A 110 -11.17 19.10 -12.67
CA ARG A 110 -10.12 19.91 -13.30
C ARG A 110 -10.64 20.60 -14.56
N LYS A 111 -11.33 19.88 -15.44
CA LYS A 111 -11.93 20.45 -16.65
C LYS A 111 -12.93 21.56 -16.31
N LEU A 112 -13.80 21.33 -15.32
CA LEU A 112 -14.80 22.32 -14.91
C LEU A 112 -14.13 23.59 -14.35
N ARG A 113 -13.09 23.46 -13.53
CA ARG A 113 -12.35 24.61 -12.98
C ARG A 113 -11.58 25.38 -14.04
N THR A 114 -11.06 24.68 -15.08
CA THR A 114 -10.27 25.30 -16.15
C THR A 114 -11.15 25.93 -17.22
N LEU A 115 -12.21 25.23 -17.68
CA LEU A 115 -13.04 25.61 -18.79
C LEU A 115 -14.32 26.35 -18.36
N GLY A 116 -14.77 26.17 -17.11
CA GLY A 116 -16.00 26.76 -16.60
C GLY A 116 -17.20 26.42 -17.50
N LYS A 117 -17.88 27.47 -17.96
CA LYS A 117 -19.04 27.35 -18.85
C LYS A 117 -18.75 26.75 -20.23
N ASP A 118 -17.48 26.74 -20.64
CA ASP A 118 -17.06 26.20 -21.95
C ASP A 118 -16.80 24.68 -21.89
N MET A 119 -16.93 24.07 -20.70
CA MET A 119 -16.89 22.63 -20.57
C MET A 119 -18.08 21.99 -21.30
N LYS A 120 -17.78 21.10 -22.24
CA LYS A 120 -18.81 20.32 -22.93
C LYS A 120 -19.46 19.32 -21.98
N VAL A 121 -20.76 19.37 -21.89
CA VAL A 121 -21.59 18.42 -21.14
C VAL A 121 -22.61 17.81 -22.08
N GLY A 122 -22.68 16.49 -22.14
CA GLY A 122 -23.58 15.77 -23.03
C GLY A 122 -23.62 14.28 -22.72
N VAL A 123 -24.53 13.56 -23.33
CA VAL A 123 -24.77 12.13 -23.06
C VAL A 123 -23.53 11.27 -23.35
N LEU A 124 -22.70 11.66 -24.32
CA LEU A 124 -21.50 10.93 -24.72
C LEU A 124 -20.20 11.61 -24.24
N GLU A 125 -20.31 12.72 -23.53
CA GLU A 125 -19.15 13.48 -23.06
C GLU A 125 -18.70 12.99 -21.68
N ASN A 126 -17.38 12.91 -21.49
CA ASN A 126 -16.76 12.56 -20.22
C ASN A 126 -17.22 11.21 -19.61
N LEU A 127 -17.61 10.26 -20.47
CA LEU A 127 -18.03 8.94 -20.03
C LEU A 127 -16.90 8.24 -19.26
N GLY A 128 -17.25 7.69 -18.13
CA GLY A 128 -16.39 6.82 -17.34
C GLY A 128 -16.71 5.34 -17.56
N MET A 129 -15.87 4.50 -17.01
CA MET A 129 -16.04 3.05 -16.96
C MET A 129 -17.03 2.67 -15.85
N PRO A 130 -17.95 1.69 -16.05
CA PRO A 130 -18.76 1.17 -14.96
C PRO A 130 -17.87 0.47 -13.90
N VAL A 131 -18.35 0.39 -12.68
CA VAL A 131 -17.69 -0.32 -11.58
C VAL A 131 -18.49 -1.57 -11.18
N THR A 132 -19.79 -1.42 -11.04
CA THR A 132 -20.70 -2.54 -10.77
C THR A 132 -20.65 -3.57 -11.90
N GLY A 133 -20.54 -4.85 -11.55
CA GLY A 133 -20.42 -5.95 -12.50
C GLY A 133 -19.03 -6.11 -13.11
N GLN A 134 -18.05 -5.30 -12.70
CA GLN A 134 -16.66 -5.45 -13.14
C GLN A 134 -15.87 -6.32 -12.16
N THR A 135 -14.74 -6.85 -12.61
CA THR A 135 -13.87 -7.72 -11.83
C THR A 135 -12.73 -6.92 -11.18
N LEU A 136 -12.64 -6.98 -9.84
CA LEU A 136 -11.48 -6.50 -9.09
C LEU A 136 -10.53 -7.65 -8.81
N GLY A 137 -9.31 -7.58 -9.33
CA GLY A 137 -8.18 -8.46 -9.01
C GLY A 137 -7.35 -7.86 -7.87
N ILE A 138 -7.20 -8.59 -6.76
CA ILE A 138 -6.40 -8.16 -5.61
C ILE A 138 -5.14 -9.01 -5.51
N ILE A 139 -3.97 -8.40 -5.70
CA ILE A 139 -2.68 -9.03 -5.43
C ILE A 139 -2.28 -8.69 -3.99
N GLY A 140 -2.39 -9.67 -3.09
CA GLY A 140 -2.15 -9.48 -1.67
C GLY A 140 -3.43 -9.38 -0.83
N MET A 141 -4.08 -10.53 -0.53
CA MET A 141 -5.30 -10.62 0.30
C MET A 141 -4.97 -10.66 1.80
N GLY A 142 -4.18 -9.66 2.26
CA GLY A 142 -3.91 -9.38 3.67
C GLY A 142 -5.04 -8.57 4.34
N ARG A 143 -4.74 -7.88 5.46
CA ARG A 143 -5.73 -7.04 6.17
C ARG A 143 -6.37 -6.00 5.23
N ILE A 144 -5.56 -5.25 4.48
CA ILE A 144 -6.02 -4.20 3.57
C ILE A 144 -6.80 -4.81 2.39
N GLY A 145 -6.25 -5.86 1.75
CA GLY A 145 -6.93 -6.54 0.66
C GLY A 145 -8.31 -7.09 1.06
N LYS A 146 -8.42 -7.73 2.23
CA LYS A 146 -9.70 -8.20 2.79
C LYS A 146 -10.69 -7.04 3.05
N ALA A 147 -10.19 -5.91 3.53
CA ALA A 147 -11.02 -4.73 3.75
C ALA A 147 -11.48 -4.08 2.45
N LEU A 148 -10.64 -4.07 1.41
CA LEU A 148 -10.99 -3.60 0.07
C LEU A 148 -12.01 -4.54 -0.59
N ALA A 149 -11.79 -5.86 -0.52
CA ALA A 149 -12.70 -6.87 -1.07
C ALA A 149 -14.15 -6.70 -0.55
N LYS A 150 -14.31 -6.48 0.76
CA LYS A 150 -15.64 -6.23 1.36
C LYS A 150 -16.33 -5.00 0.76
N ARG A 151 -15.58 -3.95 0.46
CA ARG A 151 -16.10 -2.70 -0.13
C ARG A 151 -16.47 -2.89 -1.60
N ALA A 152 -15.61 -3.60 -2.35
CA ALA A 152 -15.85 -3.91 -3.75
C ALA A 152 -17.09 -4.80 -3.94
N ASN A 153 -17.26 -5.83 -3.11
CA ASN A 153 -18.48 -6.63 -3.09
C ASN A 153 -19.74 -5.81 -2.85
N ALA A 154 -19.68 -4.82 -1.91
CA ALA A 154 -20.81 -3.93 -1.64
C ALA A 154 -21.16 -3.01 -2.84
N LEU A 155 -20.21 -2.78 -3.76
CA LEU A 155 -20.44 -2.08 -5.03
C LEU A 155 -20.92 -3.00 -6.15
N GLY A 156 -21.13 -4.29 -5.88
CA GLY A 156 -21.56 -5.30 -6.86
C GLY A 156 -20.46 -5.68 -7.84
N MET A 157 -19.20 -5.69 -7.40
CA MET A 157 -18.06 -6.18 -8.18
C MET A 157 -17.83 -7.66 -7.90
N ASP A 158 -17.29 -8.38 -8.89
CA ASP A 158 -16.70 -9.69 -8.70
C ASP A 158 -15.27 -9.53 -8.18
N VAL A 159 -14.92 -10.24 -7.10
CA VAL A 159 -13.58 -10.12 -6.50
C VAL A 159 -12.81 -11.41 -6.65
N ILE A 160 -11.71 -11.36 -7.41
CA ILE A 160 -10.72 -12.42 -7.52
C ILE A 160 -9.43 -11.98 -6.83
N TYR A 161 -8.64 -12.95 -6.34
CA TYR A 161 -7.40 -12.59 -5.69
C TYR A 161 -6.28 -13.59 -5.95
N HIS A 162 -5.05 -13.09 -5.80
CA HIS A 162 -3.84 -13.90 -5.80
C HIS A 162 -3.01 -13.65 -4.55
N ASN A 163 -2.55 -14.72 -3.92
CA ASN A 163 -1.62 -14.75 -2.80
C ASN A 163 -0.62 -15.88 -2.99
N ARG A 164 0.54 -15.79 -2.36
CA ARG A 164 1.47 -16.92 -2.23
C ARG A 164 0.81 -18.16 -1.57
N ARG A 165 -0.12 -17.94 -0.65
CA ARG A 165 -0.93 -18.99 -0.01
C ARG A 165 -2.39 -18.60 -0.13
N GLN A 166 -3.21 -19.53 -0.62
CA GLN A 166 -4.66 -19.39 -0.68
C GLN A 166 -5.24 -19.25 0.74
N LEU A 167 -6.28 -18.46 0.90
CA LEU A 167 -7.05 -18.39 2.13
C LEU A 167 -7.78 -19.74 2.39
N CYS A 168 -8.22 -19.97 3.63
CA CYS A 168 -9.12 -21.08 3.89
C CYS A 168 -10.49 -20.84 3.24
N ILE A 169 -11.21 -21.91 2.95
CA ILE A 169 -12.50 -21.85 2.27
C ILE A 169 -13.54 -21.03 3.03
N GLU A 170 -13.49 -21.04 4.36
CA GLU A 170 -14.38 -20.26 5.22
C GLU A 170 -14.16 -18.76 5.03
N ASP A 171 -12.90 -18.32 4.94
CA ASP A 171 -12.54 -16.91 4.70
C ASP A 171 -12.94 -16.49 3.27
N GLU A 172 -12.69 -17.32 2.26
CA GLU A 172 -13.11 -17.06 0.87
C GLU A 172 -14.63 -16.90 0.77
N THR A 173 -15.38 -17.84 1.36
CA THR A 173 -16.84 -17.80 1.38
C THR A 173 -17.36 -16.55 2.10
N LYS A 174 -16.81 -16.25 3.29
CA LYS A 174 -17.22 -15.09 4.08
C LYS A 174 -16.93 -13.75 3.41
N LEU A 175 -15.85 -13.72 2.64
CA LEU A 175 -15.42 -12.52 1.91
C LEU A 175 -16.04 -12.44 0.52
N ASN A 176 -16.67 -13.51 0.03
CA ASN A 176 -17.14 -13.66 -1.33
C ASN A 176 -16.04 -13.34 -2.35
N VAL A 177 -14.93 -14.09 -2.29
CA VAL A 177 -13.74 -13.90 -3.15
C VAL A 177 -13.28 -15.24 -3.71
N THR A 178 -12.66 -15.22 -4.88
CA THR A 178 -12.15 -16.43 -5.56
C THR A 178 -10.64 -16.34 -5.72
N TYR A 179 -9.92 -17.39 -5.29
CA TYR A 179 -8.49 -17.52 -5.54
C TYR A 179 -8.24 -17.91 -7.00
N VAL A 180 -7.27 -17.24 -7.63
CA VAL A 180 -6.83 -17.55 -8.99
C VAL A 180 -5.29 -17.41 -9.09
N SER A 181 -4.70 -17.90 -10.19
CA SER A 181 -3.29 -17.61 -10.49
C SER A 181 -3.08 -16.12 -10.78
N LYS A 182 -1.83 -15.65 -10.72
CA LYS A 182 -1.51 -14.26 -11.07
C LYS A 182 -1.87 -13.96 -12.53
N GLU A 183 -1.54 -14.85 -13.41
CA GLU A 183 -1.81 -14.76 -14.85
C GLU A 183 -3.32 -14.69 -15.13
N GLU A 184 -4.09 -15.53 -14.48
CA GLU A 184 -5.55 -15.53 -14.61
C GLU A 184 -6.16 -14.25 -14.07
N LEU A 185 -5.64 -13.74 -12.94
CA LEU A 185 -6.08 -12.47 -12.36
C LEU A 185 -5.86 -11.33 -13.33
N LEU A 186 -4.64 -11.21 -13.89
CA LEU A 186 -4.29 -10.15 -14.82
C LEU A 186 -5.14 -10.18 -16.09
N ALA A 187 -5.40 -11.37 -16.63
CA ALA A 187 -6.22 -11.53 -17.83
C ALA A 187 -7.70 -11.20 -17.62
N LYS A 188 -8.24 -11.42 -16.41
CA LYS A 188 -9.67 -11.26 -16.11
C LYS A 188 -10.04 -9.91 -15.49
N ALA A 189 -9.14 -9.32 -14.73
CA ALA A 189 -9.43 -8.13 -13.94
C ALA A 189 -9.65 -6.88 -14.81
N ASP A 190 -10.67 -6.10 -14.47
CA ASP A 190 -10.90 -4.75 -14.98
C ASP A 190 -10.19 -3.72 -14.09
N PHE A 191 -9.99 -4.07 -12.83
CA PHE A 191 -9.22 -3.31 -11.84
C PHE A 191 -8.23 -4.23 -11.17
N VAL A 192 -6.97 -3.82 -11.08
CA VAL A 192 -5.91 -4.54 -10.37
C VAL A 192 -5.44 -3.70 -9.20
N SER A 193 -5.54 -4.22 -7.98
CA SER A 193 -5.09 -3.54 -6.77
C SER A 193 -3.93 -4.29 -6.10
N LEU A 194 -2.81 -3.59 -5.93
CA LEU A 194 -1.64 -4.10 -5.23
C LEU A 194 -1.74 -3.81 -3.73
N ASN A 195 -1.72 -4.88 -2.91
CA ASN A 195 -1.78 -4.83 -1.46
C ASN A 195 -0.74 -5.79 -0.82
N ALA A 196 0.17 -6.32 -1.62
CA ALA A 196 1.25 -7.19 -1.16
C ALA A 196 2.35 -6.37 -0.43
N PRO A 197 3.05 -6.96 0.56
CA PRO A 197 4.23 -6.33 1.13
C PRO A 197 5.36 -6.31 0.09
N TYR A 198 6.27 -5.35 0.23
CA TYR A 198 7.52 -5.36 -0.53
C TYR A 198 8.49 -6.39 0.05
N THR A 199 8.90 -7.31 -0.79
CA THR A 199 9.92 -8.36 -0.51
C THR A 199 10.72 -8.60 -1.79
N PRO A 200 11.86 -9.32 -1.74
CA PRO A 200 12.55 -9.73 -2.97
C PRO A 200 11.64 -10.47 -3.97
N ASP A 201 10.70 -11.29 -3.47
CA ASP A 201 9.76 -12.06 -4.32
C ASP A 201 8.66 -11.19 -4.95
N THR A 202 8.41 -10.00 -4.41
CA THR A 202 7.38 -9.08 -4.91
C THR A 202 7.95 -7.85 -5.59
N TYR A 203 9.28 -7.71 -5.64
CA TYR A 203 9.95 -6.68 -6.41
C TYR A 203 9.59 -6.82 -7.88
N HIS A 204 9.07 -5.75 -8.49
CA HIS A 204 8.59 -5.72 -9.87
C HIS A 204 7.61 -6.88 -10.19
N ILE A 205 6.71 -7.19 -9.26
CA ILE A 205 5.68 -8.24 -9.47
C ILE A 205 4.77 -7.91 -10.66
N LEU A 206 4.69 -6.64 -11.05
CA LEU A 206 4.16 -6.16 -12.31
C LEU A 206 5.28 -5.52 -13.13
N GLY A 207 5.69 -6.21 -14.16
CA GLY A 207 6.64 -5.77 -15.18
C GLY A 207 6.04 -5.83 -16.58
N GLU A 208 6.90 -5.80 -17.61
CA GLU A 208 6.46 -5.73 -19.01
C GLU A 208 5.57 -6.93 -19.40
N GLU A 209 5.93 -8.14 -18.96
CA GLU A 209 5.16 -9.35 -19.28
C GLU A 209 3.80 -9.40 -18.59
N GLU A 210 3.71 -8.86 -17.39
CA GLU A 210 2.45 -8.74 -16.65
C GLU A 210 1.53 -7.69 -17.29
N PHE A 211 2.05 -6.53 -17.71
CA PHE A 211 1.25 -5.53 -18.41
C PHE A 211 0.66 -6.05 -19.71
N LYS A 212 1.40 -6.84 -20.49
CA LYS A 212 0.89 -7.48 -21.71
C LYS A 212 -0.28 -8.45 -21.47
N GLN A 213 -0.41 -8.99 -20.25
CA GLN A 213 -1.50 -9.88 -19.87
C GLN A 213 -2.75 -9.14 -19.38
N MET A 214 -2.60 -7.87 -19.01
CA MET A 214 -3.73 -7.06 -18.54
C MET A 214 -4.63 -6.66 -19.70
N LYS A 215 -5.91 -6.40 -19.39
CA LYS A 215 -6.81 -5.78 -20.39
C LYS A 215 -6.31 -4.38 -20.72
N PRO A 216 -6.35 -3.93 -21.97
CA PRO A 216 -5.95 -2.56 -22.33
C PRO A 216 -6.76 -1.46 -21.61
N SER A 217 -7.96 -1.79 -21.15
CA SER A 217 -8.82 -0.90 -20.37
C SER A 217 -8.64 -1.06 -18.85
N ALA A 218 -7.78 -1.95 -18.39
CA ALA A 218 -7.60 -2.20 -16.96
C ALA A 218 -7.06 -0.98 -16.22
N ILE A 219 -7.53 -0.80 -14.99
CA ILE A 219 -7.08 0.25 -14.09
C ILE A 219 -6.21 -0.38 -13.00
N LEU A 220 -4.97 0.10 -12.88
CA LEU A 220 -4.03 -0.32 -11.85
C LEU A 220 -4.08 0.64 -10.66
N ILE A 221 -4.24 0.09 -9.45
CA ILE A 221 -4.18 0.82 -8.18
C ILE A 221 -3.03 0.25 -7.34
N ASN A 222 -2.09 1.11 -6.95
CA ASN A 222 -1.00 0.73 -6.05
C ASN A 222 -1.02 1.61 -4.80
N THR A 223 -1.53 1.06 -3.70
CA THR A 223 -1.48 1.68 -2.37
C THR A 223 -0.52 0.93 -1.44
N ALA A 224 0.30 0.05 -2.01
CA ALA A 224 1.28 -0.74 -1.26
C ALA A 224 2.66 -0.06 -1.28
N ARG A 225 3.49 -0.35 -2.29
CA ARG A 225 4.84 0.20 -2.43
C ARG A 225 5.17 0.41 -3.91
N GLY A 226 5.86 1.52 -4.23
CA GLY A 226 6.31 1.84 -5.60
C GLY A 226 7.03 0.68 -6.28
N PRO A 227 8.08 0.11 -5.65
CA PRO A 227 8.89 -0.97 -6.26
C PRO A 227 8.19 -2.31 -6.52
N LEU A 228 6.89 -2.44 -6.25
CA LEU A 228 6.09 -3.57 -6.73
C LEU A 228 5.81 -3.48 -8.23
N VAL A 229 5.95 -2.30 -8.80
CA VAL A 229 5.75 -2.02 -10.23
C VAL A 229 7.09 -1.62 -10.84
N ASP A 230 7.42 -2.20 -11.98
CA ASP A 230 8.48 -1.68 -12.83
C ASP A 230 7.99 -0.39 -13.50
N GLU A 231 8.50 0.76 -13.05
CA GLU A 231 8.07 2.07 -13.54
C GLU A 231 8.39 2.27 -15.02
N HIS A 232 9.50 1.71 -15.51
CA HIS A 232 9.84 1.81 -16.93
C HIS A 232 8.86 1.01 -17.80
N ALA A 233 8.52 -0.19 -17.36
CA ALA A 233 7.51 -1.03 -18.01
C ALA A 233 6.12 -0.37 -17.97
N LEU A 234 5.74 0.23 -16.84
CA LEU A 234 4.47 0.96 -16.70
C LEU A 234 4.40 2.16 -17.65
N VAL A 235 5.47 2.98 -17.71
CA VAL A 235 5.53 4.13 -18.64
C VAL A 235 5.41 3.68 -20.10
N LYS A 236 6.05 2.56 -20.45
CA LYS A 236 5.95 1.97 -21.79
C LYS A 236 4.52 1.53 -22.08
N ALA A 237 3.92 0.73 -21.19
CA ALA A 237 2.54 0.23 -21.32
C ALA A 237 1.53 1.37 -21.50
N LEU A 238 1.62 2.43 -20.66
CA LEU A 238 0.74 3.60 -20.76
C LEU A 238 0.89 4.38 -22.07
N ARG A 239 2.10 4.42 -22.66
CA ARG A 239 2.35 5.11 -23.92
C ARG A 239 1.88 4.29 -25.13
N GLU A 240 1.99 2.98 -25.05
CA GLU A 240 1.63 2.04 -26.12
C GLU A 240 0.17 1.62 -26.06
N GLY A 241 -0.51 1.82 -24.92
CA GLY A 241 -1.90 1.45 -24.70
C GLY A 241 -2.08 -0.07 -24.54
N THR A 242 -1.08 -0.70 -23.94
CA THR A 242 -1.06 -2.16 -23.66
C THR A 242 -1.32 -2.43 -22.20
#